data_9c22c3ff67bf4b3e55cf71068827cdcb
#
_entry.id   9c22c3ff67bf4b3e55cf71068827cdcb
#
_cell.length_a   1.000
_cell.length_b   1.000
_cell.length_c   1.000
_cell.angle_alpha   90.00
_cell.angle_beta   90.00
_cell.angle_gamma   90.00
#
_symmetry.space_group_name_H-M   'P 1'
#
loop_
_entity.id
_entity.type
_entity.pdbx_description
1 polymer ?
#
loop_
_entity_poly.entity_id
_entity_poly.type
_entity_poly.pdbx_seq_one_letter_code
_entity_poly.pdbx_strand_id
1 'polypeptide(L)'
;MISSYVGENKEFERQYLSGELEVELTRRARSPSASARAAPGIPAFYTPTGAHTAVSDGGMPLLYDADGTVKKYSDKKEIRSFDGRDYVLEPAITGDFALVKAWKGDRYGNLVYRHTAMNFNPMMAMAGKITIAEVEEIVEVGALDPNHIHTPGIFVHRIFKGDRYEKRIERRTTRPAAS
;
A
#
# COMPACT_ATOMS: atom_id res chain seq x y z
N MET A 1 4.60 -1.55 12.07
CA MET A 1 4.66 -1.37 10.60
C MET A 1 3.92 -2.51 9.92
N ILE A 2 3.02 -2.22 8.99
CA ILE A 2 2.43 -3.25 8.11
C ILE A 2 3.09 -3.07 6.74
N SER A 3 3.80 -4.10 6.26
CA SER A 3 4.55 -4.02 5.01
C SER A 3 4.43 -5.32 4.20
N SER A 4 4.48 -5.22 2.90
CA SER A 4 4.53 -6.40 2.04
C SER A 4 5.96 -6.86 1.73
N TYR A 5 6.95 -6.06 2.05
CA TYR A 5 8.35 -6.31 1.71
C TYR A 5 9.28 -5.39 2.50
N VAL A 6 10.37 -5.92 3.05
CA VAL A 6 11.39 -5.13 3.75
C VAL A 6 12.30 -4.42 2.74
N GLY A 7 12.63 -5.08 1.65
CA GLY A 7 13.44 -4.55 0.56
C GLY A 7 14.88 -4.27 0.94
N GLU A 8 15.46 -3.29 0.24
CA GLU A 8 16.84 -2.83 0.47
C GLU A 8 16.93 -1.69 1.50
N ASN A 9 15.88 -1.46 2.29
CA ASN A 9 15.88 -0.44 3.33
C ASN A 9 16.61 -0.96 4.57
N LYS A 10 17.91 -0.68 4.65
CA LYS A 10 18.78 -1.13 5.73
C LYS A 10 18.33 -0.63 7.11
N GLU A 11 17.73 0.56 7.19
CA GLU A 11 17.25 1.10 8.46
C GLU A 11 15.98 0.35 8.93
N PHE A 12 15.08 0.01 8.01
CA PHE A 12 13.93 -0.82 8.32
C PHE A 12 14.35 -2.22 8.81
N GLU A 13 15.29 -2.85 8.09
CA GLU A 13 15.85 -4.14 8.48
C GLU A 13 16.51 -4.08 9.85
N ARG A 14 17.34 -3.08 10.12
CA ARG A 14 18.01 -2.86 11.40
C ARG A 14 16.99 -2.75 12.54
N GLN A 15 15.99 -1.88 12.40
CA GLN A 15 14.97 -1.66 13.43
C GLN A 15 14.13 -2.91 13.69
N TYR A 16 13.84 -3.70 12.67
CA TYR A 16 13.09 -4.94 12.83
C TYR A 16 13.91 -5.99 13.58
N LEU A 17 15.15 -6.20 13.16
CA LEU A 17 16.03 -7.21 13.78
C LEU A 17 16.51 -6.83 15.19
N SER A 18 16.64 -5.53 15.48
CA SER A 18 16.99 -5.06 16.83
C SER A 18 15.82 -5.02 17.82
N GLY A 19 14.60 -5.30 17.36
CA GLY A 19 13.41 -5.24 18.20
C GLY A 19 12.86 -3.84 18.46
N GLU A 20 13.38 -2.83 17.76
CA GLU A 20 12.84 -1.47 17.85
C GLU A 20 11.52 -1.30 17.11
N LEU A 21 11.22 -2.14 16.14
CA LEU A 21 10.07 -2.02 15.25
C LEU A 21 9.27 -3.33 15.19
N GLU A 22 8.00 -3.25 15.56
CA GLU A 22 7.04 -4.32 15.29
C GLU A 22 6.65 -4.31 13.81
N VAL A 23 6.78 -5.46 13.12
CA VAL A 23 6.50 -5.59 11.69
C VAL A 23 5.53 -6.73 11.43
N GLU A 24 4.39 -6.40 10.84
CA GLU A 24 3.48 -7.38 10.26
C GLU A 24 3.75 -7.46 8.75
N LEU A 25 4.22 -8.62 8.30
CA LEU A 25 4.42 -8.88 6.88
C LEU A 25 3.11 -9.35 6.25
N THR A 26 2.58 -8.55 5.35
CA THR A 26 1.37 -8.86 4.60
C THR A 26 1.69 -9.18 3.15
N ARG A 27 0.96 -10.13 2.56
CA ARG A 27 1.17 -10.47 1.15
C ARG A 27 0.80 -9.30 0.23
N ARG A 28 1.63 -9.09 -0.80
CA ARG A 28 1.24 -8.29 -1.97
C ARG A 28 0.09 -8.99 -2.67
N ALA A 29 -1.13 -8.66 -2.34
CA ALA A 29 -2.25 -9.13 -3.11
C ALA A 29 -2.29 -8.38 -4.45
N ARG A 30 -1.88 -9.02 -5.53
CA ARG A 30 -2.18 -8.62 -6.92
C ARG A 30 -3.68 -8.80 -7.24
N SER A 31 -4.50 -8.95 -6.25
CA SER A 31 -5.86 -9.46 -6.33
C SER A 31 -6.84 -8.36 -5.86
N PRO A 32 -8.11 -8.49 -6.17
CA PRO A 32 -9.20 -7.68 -5.60
C PRO A 32 -9.14 -7.47 -4.09
N SER A 33 -8.47 -8.38 -3.37
CA SER A 33 -8.24 -8.26 -1.93
C SER A 33 -7.44 -7.03 -1.50
N ALA A 34 -6.50 -6.52 -2.30
CA ALA A 34 -5.79 -5.29 -1.95
C ALA A 34 -6.71 -4.07 -2.06
N SER A 35 -7.59 -4.05 -3.05
CA SER A 35 -8.62 -3.02 -3.21
C SER A 35 -9.62 -3.07 -2.06
N ALA A 36 -10.01 -4.28 -1.63
CA ALA A 36 -10.92 -4.45 -0.50
C ALA A 36 -10.32 -3.98 0.84
N ARG A 37 -9.01 -4.15 1.04
CA ARG A 37 -8.33 -3.67 2.26
C ARG A 37 -8.34 -2.15 2.41
N ALA A 38 -8.40 -1.42 1.32
CA ALA A 38 -8.41 0.04 1.30
C ALA A 38 -9.79 0.62 0.94
N ALA A 39 -10.80 -0.23 0.70
CA ALA A 39 -12.12 0.24 0.30
C ALA A 39 -12.84 0.94 1.48
N PRO A 40 -13.36 2.15 1.26
CA PRO A 40 -14.10 2.87 2.28
C PRO A 40 -15.32 2.06 2.77
N GLY A 41 -15.47 1.96 4.09
CA GLY A 41 -16.65 1.33 4.70
C GLY A 41 -16.63 -0.21 4.75
N ILE A 42 -15.58 -0.88 4.27
CA ILE A 42 -15.43 -2.33 4.41
C ILE A 42 -14.46 -2.61 5.59
N PRO A 43 -14.95 -3.08 6.74
CA PRO A 43 -14.08 -3.27 7.93
C PRO A 43 -13.19 -4.50 7.82
N ALA A 44 -13.61 -5.53 7.09
CA ALA A 44 -12.88 -6.77 6.88
C ALA A 44 -13.49 -7.53 5.69
N PHE A 45 -12.75 -8.48 5.14
CA PHE A 45 -13.22 -9.33 4.05
C PHE A 45 -12.57 -10.71 4.13
N TYR A 46 -13.20 -11.70 3.51
CA TYR A 46 -12.67 -13.04 3.39
C TYR A 46 -11.92 -13.22 2.08
N THR A 47 -10.74 -13.84 2.13
CA THR A 47 -9.91 -14.16 0.96
C THR A 47 -9.36 -15.58 1.05
N PRO A 48 -9.31 -16.32 -0.06
CA PRO A 48 -8.67 -17.64 -0.05
C PRO A 48 -7.14 -17.54 0.03
N THR A 49 -6.58 -16.35 -0.22
CA THR A 49 -5.13 -16.13 -0.21
C THR A 49 -4.61 -16.14 1.22
N GLY A 50 -3.77 -17.13 1.53
CA GLY A 50 -3.18 -17.29 2.86
C GLY A 50 -3.92 -18.23 3.78
N ALA A 51 -5.09 -18.77 3.40
CA ALA A 51 -5.74 -19.82 4.14
C ALA A 51 -4.82 -21.06 4.26
N HIS A 52 -4.78 -21.67 5.46
CA HIS A 52 -3.92 -22.82 5.78
C HIS A 52 -2.41 -22.57 5.53
N THR A 53 -1.96 -21.36 5.82
CA THR A 53 -0.54 -21.01 5.83
C THR A 53 -0.19 -20.34 7.15
N ALA A 54 1.09 -20.08 7.42
CA ALA A 54 1.53 -19.33 8.59
C ALA A 54 0.83 -17.96 8.75
N VAL A 55 0.27 -17.40 7.67
CA VAL A 55 -0.53 -16.15 7.72
C VAL A 55 -1.86 -16.36 8.45
N SER A 56 -2.53 -17.50 8.23
CA SER A 56 -3.80 -17.82 8.90
C SER A 56 -3.61 -18.55 10.22
N ASP A 57 -2.57 -19.38 10.30
CA ASP A 57 -2.37 -20.27 11.45
C ASP A 57 -1.71 -19.54 12.63
N GLY A 58 -1.15 -18.37 12.38
CA GLY A 58 -0.41 -17.58 13.35
C GLY A 58 1.03 -18.07 13.55
N GLY A 59 1.73 -17.48 14.52
CA GLY A 59 3.10 -17.86 14.84
C GLY A 59 4.17 -17.20 13.96
N MET A 60 3.81 -16.24 13.12
CA MET A 60 4.81 -15.42 12.40
C MET A 60 5.45 -14.42 13.37
N PRO A 61 6.78 -14.27 13.40
CA PRO A 61 7.44 -13.27 14.23
C PRO A 61 7.01 -11.86 13.82
N LEU A 62 6.52 -11.08 14.79
CA LEU A 62 6.14 -9.68 14.61
C LEU A 62 7.14 -8.73 15.26
N LEU A 63 7.71 -9.13 16.40
CA LEU A 63 8.64 -8.33 17.19
C LEU A 63 9.71 -9.22 17.79
N TYR A 64 10.95 -8.75 17.75
CA TYR A 64 12.09 -9.39 18.39
C TYR A 64 12.50 -8.63 19.65
N ASP A 65 13.16 -9.32 20.58
CA ASP A 65 13.93 -8.70 21.64
C ASP A 65 15.36 -8.42 21.19
N ALA A 66 16.10 -7.61 21.95
CA ALA A 66 17.45 -7.20 21.60
C ALA A 66 18.46 -8.37 21.49
N ASP A 67 18.16 -9.52 22.08
CA ASP A 67 18.95 -10.76 22.00
C ASP A 67 18.59 -11.62 20.77
N GLY A 68 17.65 -11.17 19.92
CA GLY A 68 17.19 -11.88 18.73
C GLY A 68 16.09 -12.92 19.01
N THR A 69 15.62 -13.05 20.25
CA THR A 69 14.47 -13.93 20.55
C THR A 69 13.16 -13.27 20.10
N VAL A 70 12.16 -14.09 19.75
CA VAL A 70 10.88 -13.55 19.30
C VAL A 70 10.03 -13.17 20.51
N LYS A 71 9.72 -11.89 20.64
CA LYS A 71 8.89 -11.31 21.70
C LYS A 71 7.41 -11.40 21.42
N LYS A 72 7.01 -11.25 20.16
CA LYS A 72 5.60 -11.27 19.76
C LYS A 72 5.41 -12.04 18.46
N TYR A 73 4.42 -12.92 18.47
CA TYR A 73 3.97 -13.66 17.30
C TYR A 73 2.63 -13.14 16.81
N SER A 74 2.31 -13.39 15.54
CA SER A 74 0.99 -13.12 14.97
C SER A 74 -0.06 -14.07 15.54
N ASP A 75 -1.26 -13.54 15.74
CA ASP A 75 -2.41 -14.32 16.16
C ASP A 75 -2.95 -15.18 15.01
N LYS A 76 -3.66 -16.25 15.40
CA LYS A 76 -4.43 -17.06 14.46
C LYS A 76 -5.61 -16.25 13.93
N LYS A 77 -5.82 -16.30 12.62
CA LYS A 77 -6.95 -15.62 11.94
C LYS A 77 -8.14 -16.56 11.81
N GLU A 78 -9.33 -15.99 11.76
CA GLU A 78 -10.55 -16.72 11.48
C GLU A 78 -10.52 -17.31 10.07
N ILE A 79 -10.89 -18.59 9.96
CA ILE A 79 -11.11 -19.25 8.66
C ILE A 79 -12.59 -19.63 8.58
N ARG A 80 -13.20 -19.37 7.42
CA ARG A 80 -14.58 -19.75 7.10
C ARG A 80 -14.66 -20.37 5.71
N SER A 81 -15.43 -21.45 5.60
CA SER A 81 -15.68 -22.10 4.32
C SER A 81 -16.89 -21.50 3.63
N PHE A 82 -16.74 -21.23 2.32
CA PHE A 82 -17.82 -20.85 1.42
C PHE A 82 -17.74 -21.76 0.19
N ASP A 83 -18.83 -22.43 -0.13
CA ASP A 83 -18.94 -23.36 -1.27
C ASP A 83 -17.80 -24.41 -1.33
N GLY A 84 -17.44 -24.97 -0.16
CA GLY A 84 -16.40 -25.99 -0.07
C GLY A 84 -14.95 -25.48 -0.17
N ARG A 85 -14.74 -24.16 -0.19
CA ARG A 85 -13.42 -23.52 -0.21
C ARG A 85 -13.21 -22.68 1.03
N ASP A 86 -12.03 -22.78 1.62
CA ASP A 86 -11.66 -22.03 2.82
C ASP A 86 -11.07 -20.65 2.52
N TYR A 87 -11.47 -19.71 3.35
CA TYR A 87 -11.09 -18.30 3.29
C TYR A 87 -10.62 -17.83 4.66
N VAL A 88 -9.65 -16.96 4.67
CA VAL A 88 -9.16 -16.28 5.89
C VAL A 88 -9.74 -14.87 5.97
N LEU A 89 -10.15 -14.47 7.16
CA LEU A 89 -10.61 -13.11 7.43
C LEU A 89 -9.41 -12.16 7.49
N GLU A 90 -9.46 -11.12 6.68
CA GLU A 90 -8.45 -10.04 6.66
C GLU A 90 -9.11 -8.70 7.00
N PRO A 91 -8.62 -8.00 8.05
CA PRO A 91 -9.12 -6.69 8.38
C PRO A 91 -8.72 -5.66 7.32
N ALA A 92 -9.52 -4.63 7.15
CA ALA A 92 -9.18 -3.49 6.32
C ALA A 92 -7.98 -2.73 6.89
N ILE A 93 -7.17 -2.16 6.00
CA ILE A 93 -6.08 -1.26 6.39
C ILE A 93 -6.61 0.15 6.29
N THR A 94 -6.70 0.84 7.44
CA THR A 94 -7.09 2.24 7.51
C THR A 94 -5.98 3.04 8.17
N GLY A 95 -5.81 4.29 7.75
CA GLY A 95 -4.81 5.19 8.32
C GLY A 95 -5.37 6.59 8.56
N ASP A 96 -4.74 7.37 9.42
CA ASP A 96 -5.11 8.77 9.58
C ASP A 96 -4.70 9.59 8.36
N PHE A 97 -3.58 9.22 7.74
CA PHE A 97 -3.07 9.86 6.53
C PHE A 97 -2.76 8.82 5.45
N ALA A 98 -3.09 9.16 4.20
CA ALA A 98 -2.62 8.47 3.01
C ALA A 98 -1.73 9.40 2.18
N LEU A 99 -0.54 8.93 1.84
CA LEU A 99 0.39 9.63 0.96
C LEU A 99 0.42 8.91 -0.36
N VAL A 100 0.02 9.57 -1.43
CA VAL A 100 -0.03 9.02 -2.78
C VAL A 100 0.72 9.89 -3.76
N LYS A 101 1.23 9.27 -4.83
CA LYS A 101 1.92 9.98 -5.90
C LYS A 101 1.24 9.73 -7.23
N ALA A 102 0.90 10.83 -7.92
CA ALA A 102 0.27 10.80 -9.24
C ALA A 102 1.11 11.56 -10.27
N TRP A 103 0.76 11.38 -11.54
CA TRP A 103 1.36 12.13 -12.63
C TRP A 103 0.76 13.53 -12.70
N LYS A 104 -0.57 13.62 -12.90
CA LYS A 104 -1.30 14.88 -12.98
C LYS A 104 -2.42 14.93 -11.97
N GLY A 105 -2.74 16.12 -11.52
CA GLY A 105 -3.92 16.37 -10.72
C GLY A 105 -4.44 17.77 -10.89
N ASP A 106 -5.73 17.97 -10.69
CA ASP A 106 -6.37 19.28 -10.69
C ASP A 106 -6.64 19.78 -9.26
N ARG A 107 -7.11 21.04 -9.12
CA ARG A 107 -7.41 21.64 -7.81
C ARG A 107 -8.57 21.00 -7.07
N TYR A 108 -9.39 20.20 -7.75
CA TYR A 108 -10.45 19.42 -7.12
C TYR A 108 -9.96 18.06 -6.62
N GLY A 109 -8.66 17.73 -6.81
CA GLY A 109 -8.06 16.51 -6.36
C GLY A 109 -8.26 15.32 -7.29
N ASN A 110 -8.77 15.53 -8.50
CA ASN A 110 -8.82 14.47 -9.51
C ASN A 110 -7.40 14.09 -9.93
N LEU A 111 -7.08 12.78 -9.92
CA LEU A 111 -5.74 12.30 -10.19
C LEU A 111 -5.69 11.37 -11.41
N VAL A 112 -4.63 11.56 -12.19
CA VAL A 112 -4.25 10.64 -13.27
C VAL A 112 -2.86 10.09 -12.97
N TYR A 113 -2.73 8.77 -13.01
CA TYR A 113 -1.47 8.07 -12.85
C TYR A 113 -0.93 7.64 -14.21
N ARG A 114 0.38 7.39 -14.27
CA ARG A 114 1.01 6.80 -15.46
C ARG A 114 1.86 5.59 -15.07
N HIS A 115 2.01 4.67 -16.02
CA HIS A 115 2.82 3.46 -15.86
C HIS A 115 2.41 2.65 -14.62
N THR A 116 3.38 2.14 -13.88
CA THR A 116 3.18 1.30 -12.70
C THR A 116 2.68 2.05 -11.46
N ALA A 117 2.68 3.38 -11.46
CA ALA A 117 2.15 4.19 -10.36
C ALA A 117 0.64 3.98 -10.14
N MET A 118 -0.08 3.48 -11.15
CA MET A 118 -1.49 3.10 -11.04
C MET A 118 -1.74 1.85 -10.17
N ASN A 119 -0.70 1.20 -9.66
CA ASN A 119 -0.82 -0.06 -8.93
C ASN A 119 -1.57 0.09 -7.60
N PHE A 120 -0.95 0.70 -6.59
CA PHE A 120 -1.54 0.83 -5.25
C PHE A 120 -2.04 2.24 -4.91
N ASN A 121 -1.54 3.27 -5.60
CA ASN A 121 -1.89 4.66 -5.27
C ASN A 121 -3.41 4.94 -5.27
N PRO A 122 -4.22 4.47 -6.25
CA PRO A 122 -5.65 4.70 -6.23
C PRO A 122 -6.33 4.11 -4.98
N MET A 123 -5.89 2.93 -4.59
CA MET A 123 -6.45 2.24 -3.42
C MET A 123 -6.01 2.88 -2.11
N MET A 124 -4.74 3.28 -2.03
CA MET A 124 -4.22 3.96 -0.84
C MET A 124 -4.88 5.31 -0.63
N ALA A 125 -5.25 6.01 -1.71
CA ALA A 125 -6.01 7.26 -1.62
C ALA A 125 -7.36 7.09 -0.90
N MET A 126 -7.94 5.90 -0.93
CA MET A 126 -9.21 5.57 -0.26
C MET A 126 -9.03 5.06 1.18
N ALA A 127 -7.81 4.71 1.58
CA ALA A 127 -7.52 4.10 2.87
C ALA A 127 -7.31 5.11 4.01
N GLY A 128 -6.96 6.35 3.69
CA GLY A 128 -6.67 7.39 4.66
C GLY A 128 -7.87 8.27 4.99
N LYS A 129 -7.98 8.71 6.24
CA LYS A 129 -8.93 9.76 6.62
C LYS A 129 -8.60 11.10 5.94
N ILE A 130 -7.31 11.38 5.78
CA ILE A 130 -6.78 12.54 5.06
C ILE A 130 -5.80 12.05 4.00
N THR A 131 -6.15 12.24 2.73
CA THR A 131 -5.29 11.88 1.62
C THR A 131 -4.56 13.09 1.07
N ILE A 132 -3.25 12.98 0.99
CA ILE A 132 -2.34 14.00 0.46
C ILE A 132 -1.69 13.43 -0.81
N ALA A 133 -1.90 14.11 -1.93
CA ALA A 133 -1.36 13.70 -3.22
C ALA A 133 -0.20 14.60 -3.65
N GLU A 134 0.97 14.00 -3.86
CA GLU A 134 2.07 14.61 -4.60
C GLU A 134 1.85 14.36 -6.09
N VAL A 135 1.93 15.41 -6.91
CA VAL A 135 1.82 15.30 -8.36
C VAL A 135 3.03 15.91 -9.08
N GLU A 136 3.31 15.41 -10.26
CA GLU A 136 4.35 16.00 -11.11
C GLU A 136 3.86 17.29 -11.77
N GLU A 137 2.54 17.39 -12.05
CA GLU A 137 1.92 18.55 -12.70
C GLU A 137 0.55 18.82 -12.09
N ILE A 138 0.33 20.05 -11.67
CA ILE A 138 -1.01 20.55 -11.34
C ILE A 138 -1.58 21.21 -12.60
N VAL A 139 -2.73 20.72 -13.04
CA VAL A 139 -3.42 21.22 -14.23
C VAL A 139 -4.68 22.00 -13.86
N GLU A 140 -5.18 22.81 -14.80
CA GLU A 140 -6.43 23.54 -14.60
C GLU A 140 -7.62 22.58 -14.53
N VAL A 141 -8.66 22.99 -13.81
CA VAL A 141 -9.91 22.25 -13.72
C VAL A 141 -10.53 22.12 -15.11
N GLY A 142 -10.89 20.91 -15.49
CA GLY A 142 -11.41 20.59 -16.82
C GLY A 142 -10.35 20.23 -17.87
N ALA A 143 -9.05 20.33 -17.53
CA ALA A 143 -7.98 19.90 -18.43
C ALA A 143 -7.74 18.39 -18.43
N LEU A 144 -8.23 17.68 -17.41
CA LEU A 144 -8.20 16.22 -17.39
C LEU A 144 -9.43 15.67 -18.13
N ASP A 145 -9.21 14.65 -18.96
CA ASP A 145 -10.31 13.93 -19.57
C ASP A 145 -11.12 13.20 -18.48
N PRO A 146 -12.42 13.51 -18.32
CA PRO A 146 -13.25 12.89 -17.28
C PRO A 146 -13.35 11.37 -17.39
N ASN A 147 -13.15 10.79 -18.57
CA ASN A 147 -13.14 9.34 -18.78
C ASN A 147 -11.83 8.67 -18.34
N HIS A 148 -10.78 9.45 -18.09
CA HIS A 148 -9.45 8.96 -17.70
C HIS A 148 -9.02 9.41 -16.30
N ILE A 149 -9.96 9.82 -15.46
CA ILE A 149 -9.68 10.10 -14.04
C ILE A 149 -9.57 8.75 -13.31
N HIS A 150 -8.39 8.48 -12.78
CA HIS A 150 -8.11 7.22 -12.08
C HIS A 150 -8.48 7.26 -10.60
N THR A 151 -8.34 8.42 -9.94
CA THR A 151 -8.81 8.65 -8.58
C THR A 151 -9.65 9.92 -8.57
N PRO A 152 -10.95 9.83 -8.28
CA PRO A 152 -11.83 11.00 -8.13
C PRO A 152 -11.38 11.88 -6.96
N GLY A 153 -11.54 13.19 -7.12
CA GLY A 153 -11.13 14.18 -6.14
C GLY A 153 -11.80 14.05 -4.77
N ILE A 154 -12.95 13.39 -4.70
CA ILE A 154 -13.64 13.10 -3.43
C ILE A 154 -12.75 12.35 -2.42
N PHE A 155 -11.74 11.62 -2.88
CA PHE A 155 -10.81 10.87 -2.02
C PHE A 155 -9.53 11.65 -1.74
N VAL A 156 -9.33 12.85 -2.29
CA VAL A 156 -8.09 13.62 -2.16
C VAL A 156 -8.36 14.93 -1.44
N HIS A 157 -7.76 15.10 -0.27
CA HIS A 157 -7.99 16.26 0.58
C HIS A 157 -6.98 17.37 0.34
N ARG A 158 -5.77 17.02 -0.09
CA ARG A 158 -4.67 17.95 -0.36
C ARG A 158 -3.87 17.49 -1.55
N ILE A 159 -3.44 18.47 -2.37
CA ILE A 159 -2.60 18.23 -3.53
C ILE A 159 -1.46 19.24 -3.54
N PHE A 160 -0.27 18.78 -3.89
CA PHE A 160 0.87 19.67 -4.12
C PHE A 160 1.75 19.13 -5.24
N LYS A 161 2.48 20.05 -5.87
CA LYS A 161 3.47 19.70 -6.88
C LYS A 161 4.78 19.36 -6.20
N GLY A 162 5.37 18.21 -6.52
CA GLY A 162 6.70 17.83 -6.07
C GLY A 162 7.79 18.60 -6.81
N ASP A 163 8.78 19.09 -6.09
CA ASP A 163 9.85 19.91 -6.67
C ASP A 163 11.02 19.08 -7.22
N ARG A 164 11.24 17.89 -6.67
CA ARG A 164 12.37 17.03 -7.04
C ARG A 164 11.97 15.57 -7.10
N TYR A 165 12.32 14.93 -8.20
CA TYR A 165 12.11 13.50 -8.44
C TYR A 165 13.45 12.78 -8.50
N GLU A 166 14.11 12.65 -7.37
CA GLU A 166 15.31 11.84 -7.27
C GLU A 166 14.93 10.42 -6.85
N LYS A 167 15.10 9.46 -7.74
CA LYS A 167 14.92 8.06 -7.44
C LYS A 167 16.22 7.49 -6.90
N ARG A 168 16.33 7.40 -5.57
CA ARG A 168 17.55 6.94 -4.90
C ARG A 168 17.71 5.42 -4.86
N ILE A 169 16.65 4.69 -5.14
CA ILE A 169 16.59 3.23 -5.18
C ILE A 169 16.63 2.79 -6.65
N GLU A 170 17.23 1.63 -6.93
CA GLU A 170 17.37 1.10 -8.30
C GLU A 170 18.17 2.05 -9.22
N ARG A 171 19.44 2.20 -8.96
CA ARG A 171 20.38 2.96 -9.81
C ARG A 171 20.48 2.31 -11.20
N ARG A 172 19.49 2.55 -12.04
CA ARG A 172 19.53 2.11 -13.43
C ARG A 172 20.25 3.14 -14.29
N THR A 173 21.35 2.74 -14.89
CA THR A 173 21.93 3.44 -16.03
C THR A 173 21.19 2.97 -17.28
N THR A 174 20.47 3.85 -17.97
CA THR A 174 19.94 3.57 -19.30
C THR A 174 21.00 3.91 -20.33
N ARG A 175 21.24 3.03 -21.28
CA ARG A 175 22.05 3.39 -22.46
C ARG A 175 21.24 4.37 -23.31
N PRO A 176 21.87 5.42 -23.88
CA PRO A 176 21.21 6.21 -24.91
C PRO A 176 20.71 5.30 -26.03
N ALA A 177 19.52 5.58 -26.57
CA ALA A 177 19.08 4.89 -27.76
C ALA A 177 20.14 5.10 -28.85
N ALA A 178 20.57 4.01 -29.49
CA ALA A 178 21.44 4.13 -30.65
C ALA A 178 20.71 4.95 -31.72
N SER A 179 21.32 6.06 -32.12
CA SER A 179 20.86 6.92 -33.20
C SER A 179 20.94 6.23 -34.54
#